data_c8b97c3b4a18676c98c31db98f361f33
#
_entry.id   c8b97c3b4a18676c98c31db98f361f33
#
_cell.length_a   1.000
_cell.length_b   1.000
_cell.length_c   1.000
_cell.angle_alpha   90.00
_cell.angle_beta   90.00
_cell.angle_gamma   90.00
#
_symmetry.space_group_name_H-M   'P 1'
#
loop_
_entity.id
_entity.type
_entity.pdbx_description
1 polymer ?
#
loop_
_entity_poly.entity_id
_entity_poly.type
_entity_poly.pdbx_seq_one_letter_code
_entity_poly.pdbx_strand_id
1 'polypeptide(L)'
;MKRMTNMKKYTSRKKTSTAITAVAAIAIASSVVMTSVWQIPQATASSLEEIRASREISAPIDQVWNVVSNVDNETKYWSTFKAIKNINKTAINMTANTTEREVTLAAGPLGETITHQFVTVNSEQFVVQTNITEGPVTGTRVLTLSPSSNTNATKIDVLWNVDLSGIPIFGRGFAKDGIMRTTEEALSNIAAEVEAK
;
A
#
# COMPACT_ATOMS: atom_id res chain seq x y z
N MET A 1 -56.83 1.87 39.15
CA MET A 1 -55.98 3.02 39.50
C MET A 1 -55.28 3.47 38.25
N LYS A 2 -55.75 4.38 37.50
CA LYS A 2 -55.74 5.87 37.42
C LYS A 2 -54.34 6.49 37.70
N ARG A 3 -53.72 7.03 36.62
CA ARG A 3 -53.12 8.36 36.41
C ARG A 3 -52.42 8.35 35.08
N MET A 4 -52.93 8.94 34.02
CA MET A 4 -52.99 10.38 33.65
C MET A 4 -51.63 11.03 33.45
N THR A 5 -51.31 11.27 32.15
CA THR A 5 -51.14 12.55 31.42
C THR A 5 -49.91 13.38 31.77
N ASN A 6 -49.11 13.67 30.75
CA ASN A 6 -48.86 15.05 30.34
C ASN A 6 -48.22 15.16 28.95
N MET A 7 -49.04 15.65 28.00
CA MET A 7 -48.60 16.21 26.72
C MET A 7 -48.07 17.62 26.97
N LYS A 8 -46.91 17.96 26.51
CA LYS A 8 -46.49 19.34 26.29
C LYS A 8 -46.33 19.61 24.80
N LYS A 9 -47.34 20.35 24.27
CA LYS A 9 -47.28 21.07 23.01
C LYS A 9 -46.18 22.12 23.07
N TYR A 10 -45.34 22.20 22.03
CA TYR A 10 -44.51 23.37 21.80
C TYR A 10 -44.90 24.01 20.48
N THR A 11 -45.36 25.22 20.60
CA THR A 11 -45.92 26.07 19.55
C THR A 11 -44.85 26.72 18.69
N SER A 12 -45.16 26.73 17.41
CA SER A 12 -44.53 27.50 16.33
C SER A 12 -44.43 29.01 16.65
N ARG A 13 -43.29 29.61 16.29
CA ARG A 13 -43.22 31.07 16.03
C ARG A 13 -42.49 31.31 14.71
N LYS A 14 -43.30 31.64 13.69
CA LYS A 14 -42.87 32.36 12.49
C LYS A 14 -42.38 33.75 12.90
N LYS A 15 -41.25 34.18 12.39
CA LYS A 15 -40.92 35.61 12.25
C LYS A 15 -40.47 35.89 10.83
N THR A 16 -41.32 36.55 10.11
CA THR A 16 -41.11 37.36 8.90
C THR A 16 -40.42 38.67 9.30
N SER A 17 -39.48 39.14 8.50
CA SER A 17 -39.22 40.56 8.22
C SER A 17 -37.96 40.67 7.35
N THR A 18 -38.04 41.14 6.22
CA THR A 18 -38.09 42.47 5.60
C THR A 18 -36.77 42.77 4.88
N ALA A 19 -36.88 42.93 3.59
CA ALA A 19 -35.87 43.42 2.66
C ALA A 19 -35.48 44.89 3.02
N ILE A 20 -34.21 45.17 2.92
CA ILE A 20 -33.70 46.54 2.74
C ILE A 20 -32.66 46.51 1.62
N THR A 21 -33.06 47.14 0.53
CA THR A 21 -32.24 47.54 -0.61
C THR A 21 -31.45 48.77 -0.21
N ALA A 22 -30.14 48.74 -0.33
CA ALA A 22 -29.31 49.97 -0.34
C ALA A 22 -28.27 49.87 -1.43
N VAL A 23 -28.49 50.67 -2.46
CA VAL A 23 -27.50 51.00 -3.50
C VAL A 23 -26.65 52.14 -2.96
N ALA A 24 -25.30 52.01 -3.01
CA ALA A 24 -24.41 53.18 -3.11
C ALA A 24 -22.97 52.80 -3.43
N ALA A 25 -22.56 53.23 -4.59
CA ALA A 25 -21.33 53.99 -4.86
C ALA A 25 -19.99 53.30 -4.90
N ILE A 26 -19.51 53.32 -6.11
CA ILE A 26 -18.17 53.06 -6.65
C ILE A 26 -17.11 53.93 -5.95
N ALA A 27 -16.07 53.32 -5.41
CA ALA A 27 -14.81 53.99 -5.19
C ALA A 27 -13.68 53.05 -5.71
N ILE A 28 -13.13 53.42 -6.87
CA ILE A 28 -11.94 52.78 -7.47
C ILE A 28 -10.75 53.29 -6.66
N ALA A 29 -10.24 52.47 -5.76
CA ALA A 29 -8.93 52.70 -5.15
C ALA A 29 -7.99 51.64 -5.74
N SER A 30 -7.12 52.09 -6.64
CA SER A 30 -6.01 51.31 -7.19
C SER A 30 -5.00 51.02 -6.09
N SER A 31 -5.16 49.94 -5.39
CA SER A 31 -4.12 49.37 -4.51
C SER A 31 -3.29 48.39 -5.32
N VAL A 32 -2.07 48.78 -5.63
CA VAL A 32 -1.00 47.89 -6.10
C VAL A 32 -0.75 46.88 -4.99
N VAL A 33 -1.37 45.72 -5.12
CA VAL A 33 -1.05 44.57 -4.30
C VAL A 33 0.26 44.00 -4.83
N MET A 34 1.36 44.31 -4.17
CA MET A 34 2.58 43.51 -4.30
C MET A 34 2.25 42.10 -3.82
N THR A 35 1.92 41.23 -4.76
CA THR A 35 1.91 39.81 -4.52
C THR A 35 3.35 39.36 -4.34
N SER A 36 3.79 39.31 -3.08
CA SER A 36 4.93 38.52 -2.70
C SER A 36 4.54 37.06 -3.02
N VAL A 37 5.01 36.60 -4.17
CA VAL A 37 4.93 35.16 -4.53
C VAL A 37 5.77 34.44 -3.48
N TRP A 38 5.11 33.92 -2.45
CA TRP A 38 5.70 32.93 -1.59
C TRP A 38 5.95 31.72 -2.48
N GLN A 39 7.21 31.60 -2.91
CA GLN A 39 7.68 30.34 -3.51
C GLN A 39 7.63 29.32 -2.36
N ILE A 40 6.50 28.64 -2.25
CA ILE A 40 6.42 27.40 -1.50
C ILE A 40 7.42 26.50 -2.21
N PRO A 41 8.49 26.04 -1.54
CA PRO A 41 9.35 25.02 -2.13
C PRO A 41 8.42 23.89 -2.53
N GLN A 42 8.29 23.64 -3.82
CA GLN A 42 7.65 22.43 -4.29
C GLN A 42 8.52 21.31 -3.73
N ALA A 43 8.07 20.70 -2.64
CA ALA A 43 8.56 19.38 -2.27
C ALA A 43 8.44 18.57 -3.54
N THR A 44 9.55 18.21 -4.14
CA THR A 44 9.60 17.29 -5.25
C THR A 44 8.89 16.05 -4.75
N ALA A 45 7.65 15.86 -5.17
CA ALA A 45 6.90 14.65 -4.88
C ALA A 45 7.80 13.53 -5.37
N SER A 46 8.31 12.73 -4.45
CA SER A 46 9.03 11.51 -4.76
C SER A 46 8.09 10.71 -5.65
N SER A 47 8.40 10.60 -6.94
CA SER A 47 7.56 9.85 -7.85
C SER A 47 7.81 8.38 -7.53
N LEU A 48 6.84 7.76 -6.85
CA LEU A 48 6.86 6.33 -6.63
C LEU A 48 6.84 5.63 -7.99
N GLU A 49 7.76 4.71 -8.18
CA GLU A 49 7.77 3.83 -9.33
C GLU A 49 6.80 2.68 -9.09
N GLU A 50 5.88 2.52 -10.01
CA GLU A 50 4.96 1.39 -10.01
C GLU A 50 5.51 0.26 -10.86
N ILE A 51 5.58 -0.96 -10.27
CA ILE A 51 6.00 -2.18 -10.96
C ILE A 51 4.94 -3.25 -10.70
N ARG A 52 4.47 -3.90 -11.77
CA ARG A 52 3.45 -4.95 -11.70
C ARG A 52 3.94 -6.23 -12.35
N ALA A 53 3.65 -7.35 -11.68
CA ALA A 53 3.80 -8.67 -12.26
C ALA A 53 2.60 -9.51 -11.88
N SER A 54 2.21 -10.46 -12.72
CA SER A 54 1.13 -11.38 -12.43
C SER A 54 1.39 -12.76 -13.03
N ARG A 55 0.79 -13.79 -12.41
CA ARG A 55 0.88 -15.18 -12.90
C ARG A 55 -0.40 -15.92 -12.56
N GLU A 56 -0.81 -16.80 -13.47
CA GLU A 56 -1.84 -17.81 -13.21
C GLU A 56 -1.15 -19.10 -12.75
N ILE A 57 -1.69 -19.72 -11.70
CA ILE A 57 -1.21 -20.97 -11.11
C ILE A 57 -2.34 -21.96 -11.16
N SER A 58 -2.08 -23.16 -11.69
CA SER A 58 -3.08 -24.23 -11.87
C SER A 58 -3.35 -24.97 -10.55
N ALA A 59 -3.80 -24.21 -9.53
CA ALA A 59 -4.13 -24.74 -8.22
C ALA A 59 -5.21 -23.87 -7.53
N PRO A 60 -6.01 -24.47 -6.61
CA PRO A 60 -6.98 -23.76 -5.81
C PRO A 60 -6.32 -22.65 -4.96
N ILE A 61 -7.08 -21.59 -4.68
CA ILE A 61 -6.58 -20.41 -3.95
C ILE A 61 -6.02 -20.76 -2.57
N ASP A 62 -6.62 -21.71 -1.85
CA ASP A 62 -6.15 -22.14 -0.53
C ASP A 62 -4.78 -22.82 -0.59
N GLN A 63 -4.48 -23.56 -1.65
CA GLN A 63 -3.18 -24.19 -1.84
C GLN A 63 -2.10 -23.14 -2.11
N VAL A 64 -2.40 -22.15 -2.98
CA VAL A 64 -1.49 -21.04 -3.26
C VAL A 64 -1.31 -20.20 -2.01
N TRP A 65 -2.40 -19.92 -1.27
CA TRP A 65 -2.36 -19.16 -0.03
C TRP A 65 -1.47 -19.78 1.03
N ASN A 66 -1.54 -21.09 1.22
CA ASN A 66 -0.70 -21.83 2.17
C ASN A 66 0.80 -21.66 1.88
N VAL A 67 1.18 -21.39 0.64
CA VAL A 67 2.56 -21.11 0.25
C VAL A 67 2.92 -19.65 0.51
N VAL A 68 2.14 -18.70 -0.01
CA VAL A 68 2.50 -17.27 0.01
C VAL A 68 2.28 -16.61 1.37
N SER A 69 1.35 -17.11 2.18
CA SER A 69 1.10 -16.58 3.54
C SER A 69 2.20 -16.93 4.55
N ASN A 70 3.03 -17.94 4.23
CA ASN A 70 4.19 -18.29 5.05
C ASN A 70 5.38 -17.40 4.69
N VAL A 71 5.32 -16.15 5.16
CA VAL A 71 6.31 -15.11 4.85
C VAL A 71 7.72 -15.39 5.39
N ASP A 72 7.84 -16.34 6.32
CA ASP A 72 9.14 -16.79 6.84
C ASP A 72 9.90 -17.64 5.80
N ASN A 73 9.18 -18.21 4.83
CA ASN A 73 9.74 -19.01 3.75
C ASN A 73 10.05 -18.19 2.48
N GLU A 74 9.90 -16.88 2.48
CA GLU A 74 10.13 -16.05 1.29
C GLU A 74 11.54 -16.21 0.68
N THR A 75 12.55 -16.57 1.47
CA THR A 75 13.89 -16.88 0.97
C THR A 75 13.94 -18.04 -0.05
N LYS A 76 12.91 -18.89 -0.08
CA LYS A 76 12.80 -19.99 -1.06
C LYS A 76 12.36 -19.49 -2.43
N TYR A 77 11.62 -18.40 -2.45
CA TYR A 77 10.98 -17.89 -3.67
C TYR A 77 11.69 -16.67 -4.23
N TRP A 78 12.09 -15.75 -3.35
CA TRP A 78 12.78 -14.52 -3.72
C TRP A 78 14.30 -14.75 -3.71
N SER A 79 14.88 -14.95 -4.88
CA SER A 79 16.31 -15.29 -5.02
C SER A 79 17.27 -14.24 -4.46
N THR A 80 16.80 -12.98 -4.38
CA THR A 80 17.56 -11.89 -3.75
C THR A 80 17.52 -11.91 -2.23
N PHE A 81 16.59 -12.64 -1.58
CA PHE A 81 16.49 -12.73 -0.13
C PHE A 81 17.50 -13.75 0.39
N LYS A 82 18.48 -13.30 1.18
CA LYS A 82 19.53 -14.16 1.77
C LYS A 82 19.16 -14.64 3.16
N ALA A 83 18.57 -13.74 3.95
CA ALA A 83 18.13 -14.06 5.30
C ALA A 83 16.94 -13.22 5.70
N ILE A 84 16.07 -13.78 6.53
CA ILE A 84 14.96 -13.08 7.20
C ILE A 84 15.16 -13.25 8.70
N LYS A 85 15.14 -12.13 9.44
CA LYS A 85 15.19 -12.10 10.90
C LYS A 85 13.95 -11.37 11.41
N ASN A 86 13.02 -12.12 11.99
CA ASN A 86 11.85 -11.55 12.62
C ASN A 86 12.24 -10.85 13.93
N ILE A 87 11.75 -9.62 14.13
CA ILE A 87 11.96 -8.80 15.31
C ILE A 87 10.76 -8.93 16.24
N ASN A 88 9.56 -8.71 15.68
CA ASN A 88 8.31 -8.73 16.42
C ASN A 88 7.17 -9.27 15.57
N LYS A 89 6.18 -9.91 16.21
CA LYS A 89 4.96 -10.38 15.54
C LYS A 89 3.75 -9.97 16.36
N THR A 90 2.85 -9.21 15.76
CA THR A 90 1.66 -8.67 16.40
C THR A 90 0.41 -9.12 15.65
N ALA A 91 -0.53 -9.74 16.36
CA ALA A 91 -1.85 -10.02 15.81
C ALA A 91 -2.65 -8.70 15.74
N ILE A 92 -3.22 -8.41 14.58
CA ILE A 92 -4.12 -7.27 14.38
C ILE A 92 -5.55 -7.69 14.75
N ASN A 93 -5.96 -8.85 14.25
CA ASN A 93 -7.27 -9.49 14.52
C ASN A 93 -7.16 -11.00 14.27
N MET A 94 -8.29 -11.71 14.21
CA MET A 94 -8.32 -13.16 14.01
C MET A 94 -7.79 -13.61 12.62
N THR A 95 -7.83 -12.72 11.62
CA THR A 95 -7.50 -13.03 10.22
C THR A 95 -6.28 -12.29 9.70
N ALA A 96 -5.72 -11.35 10.49
CA ALA A 96 -4.58 -10.54 10.09
C ALA A 96 -3.53 -10.43 11.19
N ASN A 97 -2.27 -10.51 10.80
CA ASN A 97 -1.10 -10.28 11.66
C ASN A 97 -0.04 -9.46 10.94
N THR A 98 0.76 -8.74 11.70
CA THR A 98 1.92 -8.00 11.18
C THR A 98 3.19 -8.52 11.83
N THR A 99 4.20 -8.78 11.00
CA THR A 99 5.55 -9.14 11.40
C THR A 99 6.49 -8.00 11.06
N GLU A 100 7.21 -7.51 12.04
CA GLU A 100 8.35 -6.61 11.88
C GLU A 100 9.60 -7.45 11.69
N ARG A 101 10.41 -7.14 10.65
CA ARG A 101 11.56 -7.96 10.29
C ARG A 101 12.66 -7.18 9.60
N GLU A 102 13.87 -7.69 9.72
CA GLU A 102 15.02 -7.34 8.88
C GLU A 102 15.20 -8.40 7.79
N VAL A 103 15.42 -7.94 6.55
CA VAL A 103 15.71 -8.81 5.42
C VAL A 103 17.05 -8.44 4.84
N THR A 104 17.96 -9.41 4.79
CA THR A 104 19.24 -9.27 4.07
C THR A 104 19.02 -9.60 2.61
N LEU A 105 19.31 -8.62 1.75
CA LEU A 105 19.17 -8.73 0.29
C LEU A 105 20.55 -8.81 -0.38
N ALA A 106 20.65 -9.64 -1.43
CA ALA A 106 21.75 -9.57 -2.37
C ALA A 106 21.60 -8.31 -3.24
N ALA A 107 22.55 -7.40 -3.16
CA ALA A 107 22.61 -6.17 -3.95
C ALA A 107 23.56 -6.28 -5.16
N GLY A 108 23.73 -7.46 -5.71
CA GLY A 108 24.61 -7.74 -6.85
C GLY A 108 26.07 -7.36 -6.55
N PRO A 109 26.72 -6.55 -7.42
CA PRO A 109 28.12 -6.15 -7.23
C PRO A 109 28.38 -5.33 -5.97
N LEU A 110 27.33 -4.76 -5.36
CA LEU A 110 27.43 -3.97 -4.13
C LEU A 110 27.42 -4.83 -2.86
N GLY A 111 27.36 -6.17 -3.00
CA GLY A 111 27.35 -7.10 -1.87
C GLY A 111 25.95 -7.32 -1.31
N GLU A 112 25.80 -7.17 0.00
CA GLU A 112 24.55 -7.35 0.71
C GLU A 112 24.06 -6.03 1.30
N THR A 113 22.74 -5.87 1.39
CA THR A 113 22.09 -4.74 2.07
C THR A 113 21.00 -5.26 3.00
N ILE A 114 20.71 -4.52 4.05
CA ILE A 114 19.64 -4.84 4.99
C ILE A 114 18.49 -3.87 4.76
N THR A 115 17.27 -4.40 4.74
CA THR A 115 16.03 -3.62 4.70
C THR A 115 15.20 -3.93 5.94
N HIS A 116 14.54 -2.90 6.47
CA HIS A 116 13.58 -3.04 7.54
C HIS A 116 12.16 -3.07 6.97
N GLN A 117 11.36 -4.04 7.37
CA GLN A 117 10.07 -4.32 6.76
C GLN A 117 8.99 -4.63 7.80
N PHE A 118 7.76 -4.16 7.53
CA PHE A 118 6.55 -4.62 8.20
C PHE A 118 5.72 -5.42 7.20
N VAL A 119 5.50 -6.69 7.49
CA VAL A 119 4.72 -7.58 6.63
C VAL A 119 3.40 -7.91 7.28
N THR A 120 2.31 -7.51 6.64
CA THR A 120 0.95 -7.81 7.07
C THR A 120 0.37 -8.93 6.20
N VAL A 121 -0.07 -10.00 6.84
CA VAL A 121 -0.76 -11.13 6.20
C VAL A 121 -2.23 -11.04 6.58
N ASN A 122 -3.12 -10.98 5.59
CA ASN A 122 -4.57 -10.94 5.75
C ASN A 122 -5.19 -12.15 5.04
N SER A 123 -5.62 -13.15 5.80
CA SER A 123 -6.16 -14.39 5.26
C SER A 123 -7.59 -14.26 4.72
N GLU A 124 -8.37 -13.29 5.20
CA GLU A 124 -9.73 -13.06 4.69
C GLU A 124 -9.73 -12.47 3.29
N GLN A 125 -8.74 -11.62 3.00
CA GLN A 125 -8.60 -10.94 1.71
C GLN A 125 -7.61 -11.64 0.76
N PHE A 126 -6.89 -12.66 1.22
CA PHE A 126 -5.79 -13.29 0.50
C PHE A 126 -4.73 -12.28 0.05
N VAL A 127 -4.32 -11.41 0.97
CA VAL A 127 -3.36 -10.32 0.72
C VAL A 127 -2.17 -10.44 1.65
N VAL A 128 -0.97 -10.32 1.07
CA VAL A 128 0.29 -10.10 1.79
C VAL A 128 0.82 -8.74 1.40
N GLN A 129 0.84 -7.81 2.36
CA GLN A 129 1.36 -6.47 2.18
C GLN A 129 2.69 -6.31 2.93
N THR A 130 3.72 -5.86 2.23
CA THR A 130 5.02 -5.52 2.81
C THR A 130 5.23 -4.01 2.71
N ASN A 131 5.50 -3.36 3.83
CA ASN A 131 5.95 -1.98 3.88
C ASN A 131 7.46 -1.96 4.19
N ILE A 132 8.25 -1.43 3.27
CA ILE A 132 9.71 -1.33 3.36
C ILE A 132 10.03 0.09 3.82
N THR A 133 10.49 0.22 5.06
CA THR A 133 10.71 1.52 5.72
C THR A 133 12.16 1.99 5.66
N GLU A 134 13.10 1.06 5.50
CA GLU A 134 14.53 1.36 5.45
C GLU A 134 15.23 0.54 4.37
N GLY A 135 16.28 1.11 3.79
CA GLY A 135 17.10 0.49 2.76
C GLY A 135 17.24 1.37 1.51
N PRO A 136 17.91 0.91 0.47
CA PRO A 136 18.11 1.67 -0.76
C PRO A 136 16.82 1.82 -1.59
N VAL A 137 15.83 0.97 -1.35
CA VAL A 137 14.48 1.00 -1.94
C VAL A 137 13.49 0.99 -0.79
N THR A 138 12.62 1.98 -0.72
CA THR A 138 11.53 2.06 0.27
C THR A 138 10.17 2.06 -0.43
N GLY A 139 9.09 1.82 0.32
CA GLY A 139 7.74 1.80 -0.26
C GLY A 139 6.97 0.52 0.06
N THR A 140 6.10 0.09 -0.82
CA THR A 140 5.21 -1.04 -0.56
C THR A 140 5.28 -2.10 -1.65
N ARG A 141 5.12 -3.37 -1.24
CA ARG A 141 4.81 -4.50 -2.09
C ARG A 141 3.49 -5.11 -1.63
N VAL A 142 2.55 -5.29 -2.53
CA VAL A 142 1.27 -5.94 -2.27
C VAL A 142 1.16 -7.17 -3.17
N LEU A 143 0.98 -8.33 -2.56
CA LEU A 143 0.68 -9.58 -3.24
C LEU A 143 -0.78 -9.92 -2.96
N THR A 144 -1.56 -10.16 -4.00
CA THR A 144 -2.99 -10.46 -3.91
C THR A 144 -3.29 -11.73 -4.70
N LEU A 145 -4.08 -12.62 -4.10
CA LEU A 145 -4.64 -13.77 -4.80
C LEU A 145 -6.09 -13.51 -5.17
N SER A 146 -6.48 -13.97 -6.33
CA SER A 146 -7.86 -13.98 -6.78
C SER A 146 -8.17 -15.28 -7.56
N PRO A 147 -9.42 -15.75 -7.54
CA PRO A 147 -9.82 -16.85 -8.42
C PRO A 147 -9.56 -16.45 -9.89
N SER A 148 -9.00 -17.37 -10.66
CA SER A 148 -8.92 -17.19 -12.11
C SER A 148 -10.26 -17.46 -12.77
N SER A 149 -10.43 -16.99 -14.02
CA SER A 149 -11.57 -17.35 -14.86
C SER A 149 -11.60 -18.87 -15.17
N ASN A 150 -10.45 -19.53 -15.10
CA ASN A 150 -10.35 -20.97 -15.22
C ASN A 150 -10.73 -21.65 -13.89
N THR A 151 -11.61 -22.65 -13.97
CA THR A 151 -11.99 -23.46 -12.82
C THR A 151 -10.74 -24.11 -12.21
N ASN A 152 -10.54 -23.91 -10.92
CA ASN A 152 -9.43 -24.48 -10.15
C ASN A 152 -8.05 -23.88 -10.41
N ALA A 153 -8.00 -22.63 -10.88
CA ALA A 153 -6.77 -21.86 -11.00
C ALA A 153 -6.83 -20.56 -10.18
N THR A 154 -5.68 -20.09 -9.78
CA THR A 154 -5.52 -18.87 -8.98
C THR A 154 -4.64 -17.88 -9.72
N LYS A 155 -5.10 -16.64 -9.81
CA LYS A 155 -4.28 -15.54 -10.27
C LYS A 155 -3.56 -14.92 -9.06
N ILE A 156 -2.26 -14.75 -9.18
CA ILE A 156 -1.42 -14.01 -8.24
C ILE A 156 -0.97 -12.71 -8.90
N ASP A 157 -1.27 -11.58 -8.27
CA ASP A 157 -0.86 -10.26 -8.70
C ASP A 157 0.10 -9.66 -7.67
N VAL A 158 1.21 -9.08 -8.12
CA VAL A 158 2.17 -8.35 -7.29
C VAL A 158 2.27 -6.93 -7.79
N LEU A 159 2.03 -6.00 -6.88
CA LEU A 159 2.16 -4.57 -7.11
C LEU A 159 3.24 -4.00 -6.17
N TRP A 160 4.22 -3.34 -6.76
CA TRP A 160 5.20 -2.53 -6.06
C TRP A 160 4.91 -1.05 -6.30
N ASN A 161 4.92 -0.27 -5.22
CA ASN A 161 4.99 1.19 -5.26
C ASN A 161 6.21 1.60 -4.46
N VAL A 162 7.31 1.90 -5.16
CA VAL A 162 8.63 2.06 -4.53
C VAL A 162 9.27 3.40 -4.84
N ASP A 163 9.92 3.96 -3.83
CA ASP A 163 10.80 5.10 -3.96
C ASP A 163 12.22 4.60 -4.24
N LEU A 164 12.76 4.97 -5.38
CA LEU A 164 14.12 4.67 -5.80
C LEU A 164 15.08 5.85 -5.59
N SER A 165 14.68 6.87 -4.82
CA SER A 165 15.51 8.06 -4.57
C SER A 165 16.82 7.73 -3.85
N GLY A 166 16.85 6.66 -3.05
CA GLY A 166 18.07 6.14 -2.41
C GLY A 166 19.09 5.54 -3.37
N ILE A 167 18.70 5.33 -4.65
CA ILE A 167 19.57 4.81 -5.70
C ILE A 167 20.02 5.97 -6.62
N PRO A 168 21.32 6.06 -6.96
CA PRO A 168 21.79 7.02 -7.94
C PRO A 168 21.01 6.97 -9.24
N ILE A 169 20.75 8.11 -9.88
CA ILE A 169 19.82 8.24 -11.02
C ILE A 169 20.12 7.28 -12.17
N PHE A 170 21.41 7.04 -12.45
CA PHE A 170 21.86 6.10 -13.48
C PHE A 170 21.61 4.63 -13.12
N GLY A 171 21.37 4.32 -11.83
CA GLY A 171 21.09 2.96 -11.34
C GLY A 171 19.59 2.63 -11.22
N ARG A 172 18.70 3.64 -11.26
CA ARG A 172 17.26 3.45 -11.01
C ARG A 172 16.59 2.54 -12.03
N GLY A 173 16.96 2.67 -13.31
CA GLY A 173 16.45 1.78 -14.36
C GLY A 173 16.84 0.32 -14.09
N PHE A 174 18.10 0.06 -13.75
CA PHE A 174 18.56 -1.29 -13.41
C PHE A 174 17.88 -1.84 -12.16
N ALA A 175 17.59 -0.99 -11.16
CA ALA A 175 16.88 -1.40 -9.96
C ALA A 175 15.43 -1.79 -10.29
N LYS A 176 14.74 -1.00 -11.10
CA LYS A 176 13.38 -1.29 -11.58
C LYS A 176 13.31 -2.62 -12.35
N ASP A 177 14.21 -2.81 -13.31
CA ASP A 177 14.30 -4.05 -14.08
C ASP A 177 14.66 -5.24 -13.18
N GLY A 178 15.53 -5.03 -12.19
CA GLY A 178 15.89 -6.01 -11.19
C GLY A 178 14.70 -6.45 -10.34
N ILE A 179 13.90 -5.51 -9.84
CA ILE A 179 12.67 -5.78 -9.07
C ILE A 179 11.67 -6.57 -9.93
N MET A 180 11.45 -6.16 -11.19
CA MET A 180 10.55 -6.86 -12.11
C MET A 180 11.00 -8.31 -12.28
N ARG A 181 12.25 -8.53 -12.69
CA ARG A 181 12.80 -9.85 -12.96
C ARG A 181 12.73 -10.76 -11.73
N THR A 182 13.13 -10.28 -10.56
CA THR A 182 13.09 -11.08 -9.33
C THR A 182 11.66 -11.37 -8.88
N THR A 183 10.71 -10.49 -9.21
CA THR A 183 9.28 -10.75 -8.96
C THR A 183 8.76 -11.85 -9.86
N GLU A 184 9.05 -11.82 -11.16
CA GLU A 184 8.65 -12.87 -12.11
C GLU A 184 9.27 -14.22 -11.75
N GLU A 185 10.54 -14.23 -11.33
CA GLU A 185 11.22 -15.42 -10.83
C GLU A 185 10.55 -15.96 -9.56
N ALA A 186 10.22 -15.09 -8.60
CA ALA A 186 9.52 -15.49 -7.38
C ALA A 186 8.15 -16.10 -7.67
N LEU A 187 7.37 -15.49 -8.58
CA LEU A 187 6.09 -16.04 -9.03
C LEU A 187 6.24 -17.41 -9.69
N SER A 188 7.32 -17.62 -10.45
CA SER A 188 7.64 -18.91 -11.06
C SER A 188 7.98 -19.97 -10.00
N ASN A 189 8.78 -19.61 -9.00
CA ASN A 189 9.17 -20.49 -7.91
C ASN A 189 7.96 -20.87 -7.03
N ILE A 190 7.06 -19.92 -6.75
CA ILE A 190 5.81 -20.16 -6.04
C ILE A 190 4.94 -21.16 -6.82
N ALA A 191 4.77 -20.95 -8.14
CA ALA A 191 4.00 -21.86 -8.98
C ALA A 191 4.59 -23.28 -8.92
N ALA A 192 5.89 -23.42 -9.09
CA ALA A 192 6.57 -24.72 -9.02
C ALA A 192 6.39 -25.42 -7.66
N GLU A 193 6.46 -24.70 -6.54
CA GLU A 193 6.24 -25.25 -5.19
C GLU A 193 4.79 -25.72 -5.00
N VAL A 194 3.82 -24.98 -5.55
CA VAL A 194 2.38 -25.30 -5.43
C VAL A 194 2.02 -26.50 -6.31
N GLU A 195 2.49 -26.51 -7.55
CA GLU A 195 2.17 -27.55 -8.54
C GLU A 195 2.89 -28.89 -8.28
N ALA A 196 3.92 -28.89 -7.41
CA ALA A 196 4.63 -30.10 -7.01
C ALA A 196 3.94 -30.89 -5.88
N LYS A 197 2.87 -30.35 -5.28
CA LYS A 197 2.11 -30.96 -4.16
C LYS A 197 0.84 -31.62 -4.64
#